data_1245e988174a1ccdc8cf511a54c5e27d
#
_entry.id   1245e988174a1ccdc8cf511a54c5e27d
#
_cell.length_a   1.000
_cell.length_b   1.000
_cell.length_c   1.000
_cell.angle_alpha   90.00
_cell.angle_beta   90.00
_cell.angle_gamma   90.00
#
_symmetry.space_group_name_H-M   'P 1'
#
loop_
_entity.id
_entity.type
_entity.pdbx_description
1 polymer ?
#
loop_
_entity_poly.entity_id
_entity_poly.type
_entity_poly.pdbx_seq_one_letter_code
_entity_poly.pdbx_strand_id
1 'polypeptide(L)'
;MICRILFFVLLLTSGQLSFSQSYTPSATNLEARQWFSDSRFGLFIHWGLFSIPGTGEWVMNDRKITVQNYTLLERFFNPSEFNAKAWVGAAKSAGMKYVTLVTRHHDGFSLWDTKYSDFNVMNTPYRKD
;
A
#
# COMPACT_ATOMS: atom_id res chain seq x y z
N MET A 1 23.46 -48.17 -14.28
CA MET A 1 23.97 -46.84 -14.63
C MET A 1 23.10 -46.12 -15.68
N ILE A 2 22.66 -46.81 -16.72
CA ILE A 2 21.83 -46.26 -17.82
C ILE A 2 20.48 -45.71 -17.36
N CYS A 3 19.79 -46.35 -16.42
CA CYS A 3 18.49 -45.93 -15.88
C CYS A 3 18.53 -44.59 -15.10
N ARG A 4 19.67 -44.31 -14.44
CA ARG A 4 19.86 -43.03 -13.69
C ARG A 4 20.12 -41.83 -14.64
N ILE A 5 20.75 -42.10 -15.79
CA ILE A 5 21.03 -41.07 -16.79
C ILE A 5 19.75 -40.69 -17.53
N LEU A 6 18.88 -41.68 -17.85
CA LEU A 6 17.58 -41.44 -18.47
C LEU A 6 16.65 -40.59 -17.56
N PHE A 7 16.68 -40.79 -16.23
CA PHE A 7 15.90 -40.02 -15.30
C PHE A 7 16.36 -38.56 -15.20
N PHE A 8 17.67 -38.31 -15.30
CA PHE A 8 18.24 -36.95 -15.32
C PHE A 8 17.95 -36.18 -16.61
N VAL A 9 17.95 -36.90 -17.77
CA VAL A 9 17.62 -36.30 -19.07
C VAL A 9 16.13 -35.94 -19.12
N LEU A 10 15.22 -36.76 -18.54
CA LEU A 10 13.79 -36.45 -18.48
C LEU A 10 13.47 -35.22 -17.59
N LEU A 11 14.25 -35.00 -16.53
CA LEU A 11 14.10 -33.82 -15.64
C LEU A 11 14.59 -32.53 -16.33
N LEU A 12 15.53 -32.61 -17.26
CA LEU A 12 16.05 -31.46 -17.99
C LEU A 12 15.13 -31.00 -19.13
N THR A 13 14.26 -31.90 -19.64
CA THR A 13 13.32 -31.58 -20.72
C THR A 13 11.97 -31.03 -20.25
N SER A 14 11.70 -31.07 -18.96
CA SER A 14 10.50 -30.46 -18.36
C SER A 14 10.65 -28.96 -18.07
N GLY A 15 11.51 -28.26 -18.79
CA GLY A 15 11.58 -26.81 -18.81
C GLY A 15 10.20 -26.23 -19.18
N GLN A 16 9.42 -25.82 -18.19
CA GLN A 16 8.17 -25.15 -18.46
C GLN A 16 8.48 -23.83 -19.17
N LEU A 17 8.10 -23.75 -20.44
CA LEU A 17 8.07 -22.49 -21.17
C LEU A 17 7.00 -21.62 -20.50
N SER A 18 7.41 -20.81 -19.53
CA SER A 18 6.56 -19.77 -18.97
C SER A 18 6.33 -18.72 -20.04
N PHE A 19 5.24 -18.82 -20.76
CA PHE A 19 4.77 -17.75 -21.64
C PHE A 19 4.25 -16.63 -20.75
N SER A 20 4.99 -15.53 -20.68
CA SER A 20 4.45 -14.28 -20.14
C SER A 20 3.27 -13.86 -21.02
N GLN A 21 2.10 -13.71 -20.41
CA GLN A 21 0.95 -13.17 -21.15
C GLN A 21 1.30 -11.75 -21.58
N SER A 22 1.26 -11.47 -22.88
CA SER A 22 1.42 -10.12 -23.40
C SER A 22 0.20 -9.29 -22.98
N TYR A 23 0.39 -8.38 -22.05
CA TYR A 23 -0.65 -7.45 -21.66
C TYR A 23 -0.85 -6.39 -22.73
N THR A 24 -2.04 -6.35 -23.33
CA THR A 24 -2.45 -5.27 -24.24
C THR A 24 -3.42 -4.35 -23.49
N PRO A 25 -3.04 -3.10 -23.21
CA PRO A 25 -3.92 -2.17 -22.50
C PRO A 25 -5.15 -1.83 -23.34
N SER A 26 -6.31 -1.69 -22.68
CA SER A 26 -7.51 -1.16 -23.32
C SER A 26 -7.35 0.33 -23.70
N ALA A 27 -8.18 0.82 -24.61
CA ALA A 27 -8.19 2.25 -24.97
C ALA A 27 -8.40 3.14 -23.73
N THR A 28 -9.34 2.79 -22.87
CA THR A 28 -9.60 3.51 -21.60
C THR A 28 -8.37 3.52 -20.67
N ASN A 29 -7.62 2.40 -20.62
CA ASN A 29 -6.41 2.36 -19.82
C ASN A 29 -5.32 3.26 -20.40
N LEU A 30 -5.19 3.33 -21.73
CA LEU A 30 -4.25 4.23 -22.41
C LEU A 30 -4.60 5.70 -22.14
N GLU A 31 -5.88 6.06 -22.23
CA GLU A 31 -6.38 7.41 -21.90
C GLU A 31 -6.07 7.77 -20.44
N ALA A 32 -6.33 6.87 -19.50
CA ALA A 32 -6.04 7.08 -18.09
C ALA A 32 -4.54 7.29 -17.82
N ARG A 33 -3.68 6.52 -18.49
CA ARG A 33 -2.22 6.68 -18.40
C ARG A 33 -1.76 8.01 -18.98
N GLN A 34 -2.34 8.43 -20.11
CA GLN A 34 -2.03 9.72 -20.71
C GLN A 34 -2.45 10.86 -19.79
N TRP A 35 -3.69 10.80 -19.26
CA TRP A 35 -4.16 11.75 -18.27
C TRP A 35 -3.23 11.86 -17.06
N PHE A 36 -2.79 10.72 -16.49
CA PHE A 36 -1.86 10.71 -15.36
C PHE A 36 -0.50 11.30 -15.72
N SER A 37 0.03 10.97 -16.91
CA SER A 37 1.29 11.53 -17.42
C SER A 37 1.23 13.04 -17.55
N ASP A 38 0.08 13.60 -17.95
CA ASP A 38 -0.12 15.04 -18.14
C ASP A 38 -0.42 15.75 -16.80
N SER A 39 -0.94 15.02 -15.82
CA SER A 39 -1.33 15.52 -14.50
C SER A 39 -0.14 15.58 -13.54
N ARG A 40 0.91 16.32 -13.88
CA ARG A 40 2.24 16.27 -13.23
C ARG A 40 2.30 16.75 -11.78
N PHE A 41 1.20 17.24 -11.22
CA PHE A 41 1.14 17.75 -9.86
C PHE A 41 0.02 17.10 -9.08
N GLY A 42 0.36 16.37 -8.04
CA GLY A 42 -0.55 15.65 -7.16
C GLY A 42 -0.12 15.68 -5.71
N LEU A 43 -1.03 15.29 -4.81
CA LEU A 43 -0.77 15.13 -3.39
C LEU A 43 -0.49 13.66 -3.09
N PHE A 44 0.62 13.39 -2.40
CA PHE A 44 0.93 12.07 -1.87
C PHE A 44 0.83 12.11 -0.35
N ILE A 45 -0.06 11.30 0.24
CA ILE A 45 -0.36 11.31 1.67
C ILE A 45 0.17 10.02 2.30
N HIS A 46 1.07 10.19 3.28
CA HIS A 46 1.47 9.16 4.21
C HIS A 46 0.79 9.45 5.55
N TRP A 47 -0.09 8.55 5.97
CA TRP A 47 -0.87 8.73 7.20
C TRP A 47 -1.13 7.37 7.84
N GLY A 48 -1.08 7.30 9.17
CA GLY A 48 -1.26 6.06 9.92
C GLY A 48 -0.83 6.24 11.38
N LEU A 49 -0.58 5.13 12.07
CA LEU A 49 -0.16 5.13 13.47
C LEU A 49 1.13 5.93 13.70
N PHE A 50 2.05 5.94 12.73
CA PHE A 50 3.30 6.71 12.78
C PHE A 50 3.07 8.24 12.85
N SER A 51 1.88 8.72 12.50
CA SER A 51 1.53 10.13 12.63
C SER A 51 1.34 10.55 14.09
N ILE A 52 1.08 9.61 15.01
CA ILE A 52 0.92 9.89 16.44
C ILE A 52 2.24 10.38 17.06
N PRO A 53 3.38 9.67 16.91
CA PRO A 53 4.67 10.17 17.38
C PRO A 53 5.24 11.33 16.54
N GLY A 54 4.72 11.56 15.32
CA GLY A 54 5.08 12.70 14.48
C GLY A 54 6.55 12.75 14.04
N THR A 55 7.21 11.61 13.92
CA THR A 55 8.66 11.52 13.63
C THR A 55 9.00 10.76 12.34
N GLY A 56 8.01 10.59 11.47
CA GLY A 56 8.15 9.93 10.17
C GLY A 56 7.57 8.52 10.15
N GLU A 57 7.29 8.05 8.95
CA GLU A 57 6.63 6.76 8.69
C GLU A 57 7.52 5.56 8.98
N TRP A 58 8.83 5.76 9.10
CA TRP A 58 9.81 4.74 9.45
C TRP A 58 10.10 4.63 10.95
N VAL A 59 9.42 5.40 11.80
CA VAL A 59 9.69 5.51 13.25
C VAL A 59 9.81 4.17 13.96
N MET A 60 8.99 3.19 13.59
CA MET A 60 9.04 1.84 14.18
C MET A 60 10.41 1.19 13.95
N ASN A 61 10.93 1.27 12.72
CA ASN A 61 12.22 0.71 12.34
C ASN A 61 13.39 1.53 12.91
N ASP A 62 13.36 2.85 12.72
CA ASP A 62 14.45 3.76 13.09
C ASP A 62 14.71 3.78 14.60
N ARG A 63 13.66 3.69 15.39
CA ARG A 63 13.72 3.61 16.85
C ARG A 63 13.73 2.19 17.39
N LYS A 64 13.76 1.17 16.53
CA LYS A 64 13.77 -0.25 16.92
C LYS A 64 12.61 -0.60 17.87
N ILE A 65 11.44 -0.02 17.64
CA ILE A 65 10.24 -0.28 18.44
C ILE A 65 9.75 -1.69 18.12
N THR A 66 9.54 -2.52 19.15
CA THR A 66 9.01 -3.86 18.95
C THR A 66 7.57 -3.80 18.44
N VAL A 67 7.14 -4.82 17.69
CA VAL A 67 5.75 -4.93 17.19
C VAL A 67 4.75 -4.76 18.35
N GLN A 68 4.99 -5.44 19.47
CA GLN A 68 4.13 -5.37 20.67
C GLN A 68 3.95 -3.96 21.20
N ASN A 69 5.03 -3.17 21.24
CA ASN A 69 4.96 -1.79 21.72
C ASN A 69 4.36 -0.86 20.67
N TYR A 70 4.64 -1.09 19.40
CA TYR A 70 4.11 -0.26 18.33
C TYR A 70 2.60 -0.41 18.16
N THR A 71 2.07 -1.62 18.26
CA THR A 71 0.61 -1.89 18.16
C THR A 71 -0.19 -1.20 19.25
N LEU A 72 0.42 -0.83 20.38
CA LEU A 72 -0.27 -0.05 21.41
C LEU A 72 -0.74 1.33 20.92
N LEU A 73 -0.14 1.85 19.84
CA LEU A 73 -0.56 3.11 19.23
C LEU A 73 -2.00 3.07 18.69
N GLU A 74 -2.54 1.88 18.37
CA GLU A 74 -3.95 1.74 17.97
C GLU A 74 -4.91 2.35 18.98
N ARG A 75 -4.59 2.26 20.27
CA ARG A 75 -5.41 2.80 21.38
C ARG A 75 -5.52 4.33 21.36
N PHE A 76 -4.63 4.99 20.63
CA PHE A 76 -4.55 6.45 20.54
C PHE A 76 -4.91 6.98 19.16
N PHE A 77 -5.17 6.09 18.18
CA PHE A 77 -5.55 6.50 16.83
C PHE A 77 -7.03 6.92 16.80
N ASN A 78 -7.26 8.21 17.03
CA ASN A 78 -8.59 8.81 17.00
C ASN A 78 -8.57 10.17 16.29
N PRO A 79 -8.43 10.23 14.97
CA PRO A 79 -8.40 11.48 14.22
C PRO A 79 -9.79 12.11 14.07
N SER A 80 -10.35 12.60 15.18
CA SER A 80 -11.71 13.19 15.26
C SER A 80 -11.91 14.37 14.30
N GLU A 81 -10.84 15.12 14.02
CA GLU A 81 -10.87 16.30 13.14
C GLU A 81 -10.61 15.97 11.67
N PHE A 82 -10.48 14.68 11.31
CA PHE A 82 -10.26 14.30 9.92
C PHE A 82 -11.46 14.70 9.05
N ASN A 83 -11.16 15.44 7.98
CA ASN A 83 -12.15 15.90 7.01
C ASN A 83 -11.61 15.74 5.59
N ALA A 84 -12.05 14.67 4.92
CA ALA A 84 -11.63 14.35 3.56
C ALA A 84 -11.93 15.49 2.55
N LYS A 85 -13.08 16.20 2.72
CA LYS A 85 -13.44 17.32 1.84
C LYS A 85 -12.46 18.49 2.00
N ALA A 86 -12.03 18.77 3.23
CA ALA A 86 -11.06 19.82 3.50
C ALA A 86 -9.69 19.47 2.88
N TRP A 87 -9.23 18.23 3.02
CA TRP A 87 -7.97 17.79 2.43
C TRP A 87 -7.98 17.86 0.91
N VAL A 88 -9.02 17.29 0.27
CA VAL A 88 -9.17 17.33 -1.18
C VAL A 88 -9.37 18.77 -1.68
N GLY A 89 -10.12 19.59 -0.93
CA GLY A 89 -10.32 21.01 -1.24
C GLY A 89 -9.01 21.79 -1.25
N ALA A 90 -8.15 21.58 -0.26
CA ALA A 90 -6.83 22.20 -0.18
C ALA A 90 -5.94 21.77 -1.35
N ALA A 91 -5.89 20.46 -1.65
CA ALA A 91 -5.15 19.94 -2.80
C ALA A 91 -5.63 20.58 -4.12
N LYS A 92 -6.94 20.61 -4.33
CA LYS A 92 -7.56 21.23 -5.53
C LYS A 92 -7.23 22.72 -5.63
N SER A 93 -7.32 23.47 -4.53
CA SER A 93 -7.01 24.90 -4.49
C SER A 93 -5.54 25.18 -4.79
N ALA A 94 -4.64 24.25 -4.43
CA ALA A 94 -3.22 24.29 -4.78
C ALA A 94 -2.94 23.91 -6.25
N GLY A 95 -3.95 23.52 -7.02
CA GLY A 95 -3.81 23.13 -8.42
C GLY A 95 -3.44 21.66 -8.64
N MET A 96 -3.46 20.84 -7.59
CA MET A 96 -3.20 19.41 -7.69
C MET A 96 -4.31 18.69 -8.46
N LYS A 97 -3.93 17.68 -9.26
CA LYS A 97 -4.82 16.97 -10.17
C LYS A 97 -5.26 15.60 -9.64
N TYR A 98 -4.51 15.04 -8.72
CA TYR A 98 -4.81 13.75 -8.10
C TYR A 98 -4.31 13.70 -6.65
N VAL A 99 -4.82 12.73 -5.91
CA VAL A 99 -4.37 12.40 -4.54
C VAL A 99 -4.00 10.92 -4.53
N THR A 100 -2.86 10.61 -3.98
CA THR A 100 -2.43 9.25 -3.68
C THR A 100 -2.37 9.07 -2.17
N LEU A 101 -3.19 8.18 -1.62
CA LEU A 101 -3.18 7.84 -0.21
C LEU A 101 -2.50 6.48 -0.02
N VAL A 102 -1.49 6.42 0.85
CA VAL A 102 -0.92 5.16 1.30
C VAL A 102 -1.83 4.58 2.37
N THR A 103 -2.62 3.59 1.99
CA THR A 103 -3.62 2.99 2.89
C THR A 103 -3.03 1.98 3.87
N ARG A 104 -1.83 1.45 3.59
CA ARG A 104 -1.05 0.57 4.47
C ARG A 104 0.43 0.79 4.22
N HIS A 105 1.18 1.06 5.27
CA HIS A 105 2.61 1.30 5.20
C HIS A 105 3.42 0.09 5.76
N HIS A 106 4.73 0.26 5.96
CA HIS A 106 5.64 -0.79 6.44
C HIS A 106 5.31 -1.32 7.84
N ASP A 107 4.62 -0.53 8.66
CA ASP A 107 4.15 -0.94 9.98
C ASP A 107 3.02 -1.99 9.93
N GLY A 108 2.39 -2.15 8.76
CA GLY A 108 1.33 -3.13 8.53
C GLY A 108 -0.06 -2.69 8.99
N PHE A 109 -0.23 -1.47 9.51
CA PHE A 109 -1.53 -0.94 9.91
C PHE A 109 -2.37 -0.57 8.68
N SER A 110 -3.61 -1.06 8.63
CA SER A 110 -4.55 -0.82 7.52
C SER A 110 -5.51 0.31 7.86
N LEU A 111 -5.59 1.32 6.99
CA LEU A 111 -6.53 2.44 7.11
C LEU A 111 -7.94 2.12 6.57
N TRP A 112 -8.28 0.86 6.37
CA TRP A 112 -9.60 0.41 5.88
C TRP A 112 -10.06 -0.83 6.64
N ASP A 113 -11.38 -1.11 6.57
CA ASP A 113 -11.97 -2.34 7.08
C ASP A 113 -11.47 -3.54 6.26
N THR A 114 -10.64 -4.37 6.86
CA THR A 114 -10.10 -5.58 6.23
C THR A 114 -10.40 -6.82 7.06
N LYS A 115 -10.78 -7.90 6.37
CA LYS A 115 -11.01 -9.22 6.97
C LYS A 115 -9.73 -10.04 7.15
N TYR A 116 -8.59 -9.55 6.67
CA TYR A 116 -7.32 -10.28 6.65
C TYR A 116 -6.37 -9.94 7.80
N SER A 117 -6.69 -8.91 8.58
CA SER A 117 -5.86 -8.48 9.70
C SER A 117 -6.69 -7.68 10.71
N ASP A 118 -6.53 -7.98 12.00
CA ASP A 118 -7.12 -7.18 13.07
C ASP A 118 -6.35 -5.86 13.30
N PHE A 119 -5.16 -5.72 12.73
CA PHE A 119 -4.36 -4.50 12.80
C PHE A 119 -4.86 -3.48 11.78
N ASN A 120 -6.00 -2.85 12.08
CA ASN A 120 -6.70 -1.95 11.17
C ASN A 120 -7.48 -0.86 11.92
N VAL A 121 -7.94 0.15 11.19
CA VAL A 121 -8.63 1.33 11.69
C VAL A 121 -9.92 1.02 12.46
N MET A 122 -10.61 -0.09 12.14
CA MET A 122 -11.86 -0.48 12.82
C MET A 122 -11.63 -0.91 14.27
N ASN A 123 -10.42 -1.34 14.62
CA ASN A 123 -10.03 -1.74 15.97
C ASN A 123 -9.41 -0.60 16.79
N THR A 124 -9.47 0.62 16.28
CA THR A 124 -9.06 1.85 16.96
C THR A 124 -10.27 2.58 17.56
N PRO A 125 -10.08 3.61 18.44
CA PRO A 125 -11.17 4.48 18.89
C PRO A 125 -11.89 5.20 17.75
N TYR A 126 -11.24 5.43 16.61
CA TYR A 126 -11.84 6.12 15.47
C TYR A 126 -12.93 5.30 14.77
N ARG A 127 -12.73 4.02 14.54
CA ARG A 127 -13.71 3.04 14.00
C ARG A 127 -14.46 3.51 12.74
N LYS A 128 -13.76 4.13 11.81
CA LYS A 128 -14.33 4.57 10.53
C LYS A 128 -13.37 4.20 9.40
N ASP A 129 -13.97 3.68 8.32
CA ASP A 129 -13.31 3.40 7.05
C ASP A 129 -13.52 4.56 6.08
#